data_e02333fb6c325a1e00df9da610660ddb
#
_entry.id   e02333fb6c325a1e00df9da610660ddb
#
_cell.length_a   1.000
_cell.length_b   1.000
_cell.length_c   1.000
_cell.angle_alpha   90.00
_cell.angle_beta   90.00
_cell.angle_gamma   90.00
#
_symmetry.space_group_name_H-M   'P 1'
#
loop_
_entity.id
_entity.type
_entity.pdbx_description
1 polymer ?
#
loop_
_entity_poly.entity_id
_entity_poly.type
_entity_poly.pdbx_seq_one_letter_code
_entity_poly.pdbx_strand_id
1 'polypeptide(L)'
;VASTASDVIACENLYSGLVRKDASGKLVPALAEHWEVSSDRRTYTFTLKSGLAYTATKGAATDYAITAEDFVFAFRRMFRADTASPYAVEFSAIENSAAVLAGQLPETALGVQARGDATLVFCLSEPDENFLSKLTLPGAMPCDEDFFNSTRGTYGLSAASTLSSGSFYLYNWTASGLFLRREPSGNRVDSLRLVQNTGASGQSAAQLIANEKCSAALDETGEATSLQSISYSDTTWSLLFNCNSVFGSTPLRQALAEVARTAASTPDSGLFAPATGLIPDGLTVDGIDYRDAAGDPTPAPVDAVSLYREARQGMSNSDFNNVTLLLPAGSGLTQAAEEINGEWQKQFSLFFSLEEVEPEEFEKRLAEGNYTIALAPISAESGSVYNVLAQFTAQGGGLTGYANSLYATQLAASSTATGSARCSLLADCERQLLSDCAVVPLFSQQKRLLIASGIQGLVFDPFGPVLDLTETTLKK
;
A
#
# COMPACT_ATOMS: atom_id res chain seq x y z
N VAL A 1 0.34 -16.76 -4.32
CA VAL A 1 -0.30 -15.43 -4.31
C VAL A 1 0.82 -14.39 -4.25
N ALA A 2 0.76 -13.37 -5.11
CA ALA A 2 1.72 -12.25 -5.06
C ALA A 2 1.51 -11.48 -3.76
N SER A 3 2.53 -11.43 -2.92
CA SER A 3 2.44 -10.81 -1.58
C SER A 3 3.59 -9.85 -1.28
N THR A 4 4.66 -9.90 -2.07
CA THR A 4 5.80 -8.99 -1.96
C THR A 4 5.80 -7.98 -3.10
N ALA A 5 6.45 -6.82 -2.92
CA ALA A 5 6.63 -5.83 -3.98
C ALA A 5 7.26 -6.44 -5.25
N SER A 6 8.23 -7.36 -5.08
CA SER A 6 8.87 -8.07 -6.19
C SER A 6 7.89 -8.96 -6.96
N ASP A 7 6.97 -9.65 -6.24
CA ASP A 7 5.94 -10.48 -6.88
C ASP A 7 4.96 -9.63 -7.67
N VAL A 8 4.57 -8.48 -7.11
CA VAL A 8 3.64 -7.55 -7.76
C VAL A 8 4.25 -6.98 -9.04
N ILE A 9 5.51 -6.52 -9.01
CA ILE A 9 6.22 -6.04 -10.20
C ILE A 9 6.31 -7.13 -11.28
N ALA A 10 6.55 -8.38 -10.88
CA ALA A 10 6.56 -9.49 -11.82
C ALA A 10 5.17 -9.73 -12.44
N CYS A 11 4.13 -9.72 -11.62
CA CYS A 11 2.75 -9.89 -12.07
C CYS A 11 2.31 -8.78 -13.02
N GLU A 12 2.59 -7.52 -12.71
CA GLU A 12 2.21 -6.35 -13.54
C GLU A 12 2.80 -6.40 -14.96
N ASN A 13 3.97 -7.02 -15.13
CA ASN A 13 4.60 -7.15 -16.45
C ASN A 13 4.24 -8.45 -17.19
N LEU A 14 3.82 -9.50 -16.45
CA LEU A 14 3.40 -10.79 -17.02
C LEU A 14 1.91 -10.85 -17.34
N TYR A 15 1.10 -10.16 -16.55
CA TYR A 15 -0.35 -10.20 -16.66
C TYR A 15 -0.90 -8.82 -17.02
N SER A 16 -2.07 -8.81 -17.61
CA SER A 16 -2.85 -7.61 -17.84
C SER A 16 -4.24 -7.80 -17.26
N GLY A 17 -4.75 -6.79 -16.58
CA GLY A 17 -6.11 -6.74 -16.07
C GLY A 17 -7.08 -6.15 -17.06
N LEU A 18 -8.29 -5.83 -16.61
CA LEU A 18 -9.32 -5.14 -17.41
C LEU A 18 -8.86 -3.73 -17.77
N VAL A 19 -8.25 -3.04 -16.83
CA VAL A 19 -7.76 -1.66 -16.92
C VAL A 19 -6.32 -1.57 -16.45
N ARG A 20 -5.62 -0.51 -16.82
CA ARG A 20 -4.28 -0.17 -16.31
C ARG A 20 -4.16 1.33 -16.09
N LYS A 21 -3.14 1.78 -15.38
CA LYS A 21 -2.80 3.20 -15.29
C LYS A 21 -1.83 3.58 -16.41
N ASP A 22 -1.99 4.77 -16.98
CA ASP A 22 -0.99 5.37 -17.88
C ASP A 22 0.06 6.17 -17.07
N ALA A 23 1.03 6.76 -17.76
CA ALA A 23 2.11 7.54 -17.13
C ALA A 23 1.62 8.79 -16.37
N SER A 24 0.37 9.19 -16.52
CA SER A 24 -0.25 10.28 -15.77
C SER A 24 -1.07 9.79 -14.57
N GLY A 25 -1.08 8.47 -14.32
CA GLY A 25 -1.89 7.83 -13.28
C GLY A 25 -3.37 7.64 -13.66
N LYS A 26 -3.75 8.00 -14.90
CA LYS A 26 -5.13 7.87 -15.37
C LYS A 26 -5.43 6.42 -15.76
N LEU A 27 -6.62 5.94 -15.37
CA LEU A 27 -7.12 4.63 -15.78
C LEU A 27 -7.47 4.62 -17.27
N VAL A 28 -6.92 3.65 -17.97
CA VAL A 28 -7.14 3.41 -19.40
C VAL A 28 -7.47 1.94 -19.65
N PRO A 29 -8.18 1.61 -20.74
CA PRO A 29 -8.48 0.23 -21.10
C PRO A 29 -7.20 -0.62 -21.30
N ALA A 30 -7.22 -1.86 -20.76
CA ALA A 30 -6.17 -2.86 -20.97
C ALA A 30 -6.72 -4.07 -21.74
N LEU A 31 -7.17 -5.14 -21.09
CA LEU A 31 -7.88 -6.24 -21.78
C LEU A 31 -9.34 -5.86 -22.09
N ALA A 32 -9.96 -4.99 -21.29
CA ALA A 32 -11.24 -4.41 -21.68
C ALA A 32 -11.07 -3.45 -22.87
N GLU A 33 -12.05 -3.40 -23.75
CA GLU A 33 -12.18 -2.38 -24.79
C GLU A 33 -12.80 -1.10 -24.21
N HIS A 34 -13.85 -1.28 -23.41
CA HIS A 34 -14.54 -0.22 -22.67
C HIS A 34 -15.30 -0.80 -21.47
N TRP A 35 -15.81 0.07 -20.64
CA TRP A 35 -16.70 -0.30 -19.52
C TRP A 35 -17.79 0.74 -19.31
N GLU A 36 -18.88 0.28 -18.71
CA GLU A 36 -20.02 1.09 -18.29
C GLU A 36 -20.24 0.94 -16.79
N VAL A 37 -20.69 2.02 -16.14
CA VAL A 37 -21.01 2.05 -14.71
C VAL A 37 -22.44 2.51 -14.55
N SER A 38 -23.24 1.77 -13.77
CA SER A 38 -24.63 2.15 -13.46
C SER A 38 -24.68 3.46 -12.66
N SER A 39 -25.82 4.14 -12.72
CA SER A 39 -26.01 5.44 -12.03
C SER A 39 -25.86 5.36 -10.51
N ASP A 40 -26.17 4.20 -9.92
CA ASP A 40 -25.99 3.92 -8.49
C ASP A 40 -24.59 3.41 -8.15
N ARG A 41 -23.69 3.33 -9.15
CA ARG A 41 -22.29 2.86 -9.03
C ARG A 41 -22.12 1.47 -8.40
N ARG A 42 -23.14 0.62 -8.53
CA ARG A 42 -23.09 -0.76 -8.02
C ARG A 42 -22.90 -1.79 -9.10
N THR A 43 -23.12 -1.45 -10.37
CA THR A 43 -22.93 -2.39 -11.47
C THR A 43 -21.90 -1.85 -12.44
N TYR A 44 -20.86 -2.66 -12.69
CA TYR A 44 -19.80 -2.38 -13.64
C TYR A 44 -19.85 -3.43 -14.74
N THR A 45 -20.01 -3.01 -15.99
CA THR A 45 -20.06 -3.91 -17.15
C THR A 45 -18.86 -3.63 -18.04
N PHE A 46 -18.01 -4.63 -18.24
CA PHE A 46 -16.83 -4.56 -19.10
C PHE A 46 -17.06 -5.34 -20.38
N THR A 47 -16.64 -4.78 -21.51
CA THR A 47 -16.55 -5.49 -22.78
C THR A 47 -15.08 -5.77 -23.06
N LEU A 48 -14.70 -7.02 -23.25
CA LEU A 48 -13.34 -7.43 -23.56
C LEU A 48 -13.01 -7.16 -25.03
N LYS A 49 -11.76 -6.91 -25.34
CA LYS A 49 -11.22 -6.87 -26.70
C LYS A 49 -11.38 -8.22 -27.38
N SER A 50 -11.48 -8.23 -28.70
CA SER A 50 -11.54 -9.47 -29.46
C SER A 50 -10.16 -10.10 -29.65
N GLY A 51 -10.12 -11.43 -29.78
CA GLY A 51 -8.90 -12.18 -30.12
C GLY A 51 -7.84 -12.22 -29.04
N LEU A 52 -8.23 -12.03 -27.77
CA LEU A 52 -7.33 -12.17 -26.62
C LEU A 52 -6.96 -13.64 -26.39
N ALA A 53 -5.67 -13.91 -26.18
CA ALA A 53 -5.17 -15.24 -25.86
C ALA A 53 -4.01 -15.16 -24.88
N TYR A 54 -3.84 -16.22 -24.10
CA TYR A 54 -2.66 -16.37 -23.26
C TYR A 54 -1.44 -16.76 -24.08
N THR A 55 -0.28 -16.38 -23.58
CA THR A 55 1.01 -16.79 -24.12
C THR A 55 1.72 -17.70 -23.14
N ALA A 56 2.16 -18.86 -23.59
CA ALA A 56 2.93 -19.78 -22.78
C ALA A 56 4.41 -19.36 -22.71
N THR A 57 5.15 -20.04 -21.85
CA THR A 57 6.59 -19.83 -21.69
C THR A 57 7.32 -19.91 -23.02
N LYS A 58 8.31 -19.04 -23.22
CA LYS A 58 9.10 -18.86 -24.45
C LYS A 58 8.29 -18.31 -25.63
N GLY A 59 7.12 -17.74 -25.40
CA GLY A 59 6.29 -17.17 -26.43
C GLY A 59 5.53 -18.20 -27.27
N ALA A 60 5.37 -19.43 -26.78
CA ALA A 60 4.56 -20.41 -27.47
C ALA A 60 3.09 -19.97 -27.49
N ALA A 61 2.49 -20.04 -28.68
CA ALA A 61 1.06 -19.82 -28.80
C ALA A 61 0.28 -20.91 -28.06
N THR A 62 -0.88 -20.55 -27.53
CA THR A 62 -1.77 -21.46 -26.84
C THR A 62 -3.15 -21.44 -27.46
N ASP A 63 -3.92 -22.47 -27.20
CA ASP A 63 -5.34 -22.52 -27.54
C ASP A 63 -6.22 -21.91 -26.42
N TYR A 64 -5.61 -21.38 -25.36
CA TYR A 64 -6.31 -20.74 -24.25
C TYR A 64 -6.66 -19.29 -24.63
N ALA A 65 -7.93 -19.06 -24.94
CA ALA A 65 -8.46 -17.71 -25.16
C ALA A 65 -8.66 -17.02 -23.81
N ILE A 66 -8.45 -15.71 -23.75
CA ILE A 66 -8.82 -14.93 -22.55
C ILE A 66 -10.28 -14.51 -22.69
N THR A 67 -11.11 -14.95 -21.78
CA THR A 67 -12.56 -14.72 -21.77
C THR A 67 -13.02 -14.07 -20.46
N ALA A 68 -14.29 -13.69 -20.39
CA ALA A 68 -14.89 -13.17 -19.18
C ALA A 68 -14.93 -14.22 -18.04
N GLU A 69 -15.02 -15.53 -18.38
CA GLU A 69 -15.01 -16.60 -17.38
C GLU A 69 -13.67 -16.70 -16.65
N ASP A 70 -12.55 -16.35 -17.28
CA ASP A 70 -11.23 -16.36 -16.61
C ASP A 70 -11.15 -15.35 -15.47
N PHE A 71 -11.82 -14.21 -15.62
CA PHE A 71 -11.97 -13.23 -14.55
C PHE A 71 -12.92 -13.74 -13.48
N VAL A 72 -14.05 -14.33 -13.86
CA VAL A 72 -14.99 -14.93 -12.90
C VAL A 72 -14.29 -15.99 -12.08
N PHE A 73 -13.53 -16.89 -12.69
CA PHE A 73 -12.75 -17.90 -12.00
C PHE A 73 -11.70 -17.27 -11.06
N ALA A 74 -10.96 -16.28 -11.52
CA ALA A 74 -9.94 -15.59 -10.70
C ALA A 74 -10.56 -14.98 -9.43
N PHE A 75 -11.69 -14.27 -9.55
CA PHE A 75 -12.39 -13.68 -8.42
C PHE A 75 -13.00 -14.74 -7.49
N ARG A 76 -13.65 -15.77 -8.02
CA ARG A 76 -14.16 -16.87 -7.19
C ARG A 76 -13.04 -17.53 -6.38
N ARG A 77 -11.90 -17.81 -7.03
CA ARG A 77 -10.72 -18.36 -6.37
C ARG A 77 -10.17 -17.43 -5.30
N MET A 78 -10.16 -16.11 -5.53
CA MET A 78 -9.71 -15.10 -4.55
C MET A 78 -10.49 -15.18 -3.24
N PHE A 79 -11.81 -15.42 -3.31
CA PHE A 79 -12.70 -15.49 -2.15
C PHE A 79 -12.86 -16.89 -1.57
N ARG A 80 -12.11 -17.87 -2.02
CA ARG A 80 -12.01 -19.17 -1.34
C ARG A 80 -11.19 -19.03 -0.07
N ALA A 81 -11.70 -19.57 1.04
CA ALA A 81 -11.00 -19.53 2.33
C ALA A 81 -9.63 -20.22 2.28
N ASP A 82 -9.50 -21.31 1.49
CA ASP A 82 -8.25 -22.06 1.32
C ASP A 82 -7.21 -21.33 0.45
N THR A 83 -7.62 -20.34 -0.33
CA THR A 83 -6.68 -19.50 -1.10
C THR A 83 -5.97 -18.49 -0.22
N ALA A 84 -6.59 -18.03 0.88
CA ALA A 84 -6.08 -17.02 1.80
C ALA A 84 -5.49 -15.80 1.05
N SER A 85 -6.23 -15.30 0.06
CA SER A 85 -5.75 -14.21 -0.79
C SER A 85 -5.69 -12.87 -0.03
N PRO A 86 -4.55 -12.15 -0.03
CA PRO A 86 -4.45 -10.83 0.58
C PRO A 86 -5.31 -9.78 -0.14
N TYR A 87 -5.74 -10.05 -1.38
CA TYR A 87 -6.57 -9.14 -2.16
C TYR A 87 -8.07 -9.27 -1.88
N ALA A 88 -8.53 -10.29 -1.16
CA ALA A 88 -9.97 -10.47 -0.90
C ALA A 88 -10.57 -9.28 -0.14
N VAL A 89 -9.83 -8.67 0.78
CA VAL A 89 -10.25 -7.49 1.53
C VAL A 89 -10.43 -6.27 0.62
N GLU A 90 -9.61 -6.10 -0.40
CA GLU A 90 -9.68 -4.99 -1.34
C GLU A 90 -10.98 -5.00 -2.15
N PHE A 91 -11.51 -6.18 -2.42
CA PHE A 91 -12.74 -6.39 -3.19
C PHE A 91 -13.96 -6.74 -2.33
N SER A 92 -13.92 -6.39 -1.04
CA SER A 92 -15.00 -6.69 -0.08
C SER A 92 -16.35 -6.05 -0.44
N ALA A 93 -16.38 -4.99 -1.26
CA ALA A 93 -17.60 -4.38 -1.77
C ALA A 93 -18.35 -5.26 -2.79
N ILE A 94 -17.74 -6.29 -3.37
CA ILE A 94 -18.44 -7.21 -4.27
C ILE A 94 -19.58 -7.92 -3.51
N GLU A 95 -20.75 -7.99 -4.13
CA GLU A 95 -21.93 -8.62 -3.54
C GLU A 95 -21.63 -10.05 -3.09
N ASN A 96 -22.08 -10.39 -1.88
CA ASN A 96 -21.86 -11.67 -1.21
C ASN A 96 -20.40 -12.02 -0.84
N SER A 97 -19.43 -11.13 -1.03
CA SER A 97 -18.00 -11.36 -0.77
C SER A 97 -17.74 -11.93 0.62
N ALA A 98 -18.25 -11.28 1.68
CA ALA A 98 -18.06 -11.71 3.07
C ALA A 98 -18.67 -13.09 3.35
N ALA A 99 -19.86 -13.36 2.84
CA ALA A 99 -20.56 -14.64 3.05
C ALA A 99 -19.88 -15.80 2.30
N VAL A 100 -19.34 -15.52 1.11
CA VAL A 100 -18.56 -16.50 0.33
C VAL A 100 -17.23 -16.78 1.02
N LEU A 101 -16.50 -15.76 1.45
CA LEU A 101 -15.22 -15.91 2.16
C LEU A 101 -15.39 -16.68 3.48
N ALA A 102 -16.51 -16.48 4.18
CA ALA A 102 -16.85 -17.21 5.39
C ALA A 102 -17.40 -18.64 5.14
N GLY A 103 -17.52 -19.06 3.87
CA GLY A 103 -18.08 -20.36 3.50
C GLY A 103 -19.59 -20.51 3.78
N GLN A 104 -20.32 -19.41 3.98
CA GLN A 104 -21.76 -19.39 4.21
C GLN A 104 -22.55 -19.48 2.90
N LEU A 105 -21.96 -19.03 1.81
CA LEU A 105 -22.49 -19.13 0.46
C LEU A 105 -21.47 -19.80 -0.47
N PRO A 106 -21.93 -20.48 -1.53
CA PRO A 106 -21.02 -21.02 -2.54
C PRO A 106 -20.34 -19.90 -3.34
N GLU A 107 -19.15 -20.15 -3.88
CA GLU A 107 -18.39 -19.18 -4.68
C GLU A 107 -19.16 -18.64 -5.90
N THR A 108 -20.12 -19.43 -6.41
CA THR A 108 -21.01 -19.01 -7.53
C THR A 108 -22.01 -17.94 -7.15
N ALA A 109 -22.19 -17.66 -5.86
CA ALA A 109 -23.03 -16.56 -5.38
C ALA A 109 -22.32 -15.20 -5.36
N LEU A 110 -20.99 -15.18 -5.61
CA LEU A 110 -20.22 -13.94 -5.67
C LEU A 110 -20.76 -13.03 -6.79
N GLY A 111 -20.86 -11.73 -6.53
CA GLY A 111 -21.38 -10.72 -7.48
C GLY A 111 -20.48 -10.50 -8.72
N VAL A 112 -19.97 -11.57 -9.31
CA VAL A 112 -19.14 -11.54 -10.54
C VAL A 112 -19.68 -12.54 -11.54
N GLN A 113 -20.01 -12.11 -12.76
CA GLN A 113 -20.66 -12.94 -13.78
C GLN A 113 -20.12 -12.66 -15.18
N ALA A 114 -19.94 -13.70 -15.96
CA ALA A 114 -19.74 -13.59 -17.40
C ALA A 114 -21.10 -13.67 -18.15
N ARG A 115 -21.25 -12.85 -19.17
CA ARG A 115 -22.38 -12.92 -20.12
C ARG A 115 -21.83 -13.22 -21.52
N GLY A 116 -21.55 -14.49 -21.75
CA GLY A 116 -20.76 -14.95 -22.90
C GLY A 116 -19.27 -14.60 -22.73
N ASP A 117 -18.47 -14.83 -23.76
CA ASP A 117 -17.01 -14.82 -23.68
C ASP A 117 -16.44 -13.40 -23.47
N ALA A 118 -17.14 -12.36 -23.91
CA ALA A 118 -16.61 -11.01 -23.98
C ALA A 118 -17.19 -10.02 -22.96
N THR A 119 -18.22 -10.39 -22.18
CA THR A 119 -18.87 -9.43 -21.28
C THR A 119 -18.75 -9.91 -19.84
N LEU A 120 -18.11 -9.08 -19.00
CA LEU A 120 -17.95 -9.31 -17.57
C LEU A 120 -18.74 -8.29 -16.77
N VAL A 121 -19.49 -8.74 -15.77
CA VAL A 121 -20.32 -7.88 -14.93
C VAL A 121 -19.94 -8.08 -13.47
N PHE A 122 -19.68 -6.97 -12.78
CA PHE A 122 -19.54 -6.92 -11.32
C PHE A 122 -20.78 -6.26 -10.72
N CYS A 123 -21.30 -6.86 -9.65
CA CYS A 123 -22.33 -6.29 -8.79
C CYS A 123 -21.73 -6.04 -7.41
N LEU A 124 -21.89 -4.82 -6.91
CA LEU A 124 -21.41 -4.41 -5.60
C LEU A 124 -22.58 -4.29 -4.61
N SER A 125 -22.34 -4.66 -3.35
CA SER A 125 -23.30 -4.45 -2.27
C SER A 125 -23.46 -2.98 -1.92
N GLU A 126 -22.40 -2.19 -2.09
CA GLU A 126 -22.31 -0.76 -1.89
C GLU A 126 -21.37 -0.12 -2.92
N PRO A 127 -21.50 1.18 -3.23
CA PRO A 127 -20.58 1.85 -4.13
C PRO A 127 -19.15 1.82 -3.58
N ASP A 128 -18.20 1.45 -4.42
CA ASP A 128 -16.77 1.56 -4.15
C ASP A 128 -16.11 2.40 -5.24
N GLU A 129 -15.71 3.60 -4.89
CA GLU A 129 -15.14 4.55 -5.86
C GLU A 129 -13.75 4.18 -6.32
N ASN A 130 -13.03 3.39 -5.52
CA ASN A 130 -11.74 2.85 -5.89
C ASN A 130 -11.83 1.53 -6.66
N PHE A 131 -13.06 1.01 -6.90
CA PHE A 131 -13.24 -0.29 -7.53
C PHE A 131 -12.49 -0.41 -8.85
N LEU A 132 -12.56 0.58 -9.74
CA LEU A 132 -11.82 0.58 -11.00
C LEU A 132 -10.30 0.58 -10.80
N SER A 133 -9.78 1.36 -9.84
CA SER A 133 -8.35 1.38 -9.52
C SER A 133 -7.89 0.04 -8.95
N LYS A 134 -8.69 -0.59 -8.11
CA LYS A 134 -8.40 -1.92 -7.54
C LYS A 134 -8.31 -3.01 -8.61
N LEU A 135 -8.99 -2.85 -9.76
CA LEU A 135 -8.89 -3.78 -10.89
C LEU A 135 -7.52 -3.76 -11.59
N THR A 136 -6.61 -2.89 -11.20
CA THR A 136 -5.20 -2.95 -11.62
C THR A 136 -4.36 -3.88 -10.74
N LEU A 137 -4.85 -4.30 -9.57
CA LEU A 137 -4.11 -5.16 -8.66
C LEU A 137 -3.93 -6.59 -9.20
N PRO A 138 -2.84 -7.28 -8.84
CA PRO A 138 -2.57 -8.65 -9.31
C PRO A 138 -3.70 -9.65 -9.04
N GLY A 139 -4.47 -9.46 -7.98
CA GLY A 139 -5.62 -10.29 -7.66
C GLY A 139 -6.76 -10.23 -8.67
N ALA A 140 -6.84 -9.15 -9.45
CA ALA A 140 -7.88 -8.95 -10.47
C ALA A 140 -7.47 -9.42 -11.88
N MET A 141 -6.29 -10.03 -12.04
CA MET A 141 -5.82 -10.56 -13.31
C MET A 141 -6.55 -11.85 -13.70
N PRO A 142 -6.79 -12.13 -14.99
CA PRO A 142 -7.52 -13.31 -15.43
C PRO A 142 -6.70 -14.59 -15.18
N CYS A 143 -7.40 -15.70 -14.97
CA CYS A 143 -6.82 -17.02 -14.75
C CYS A 143 -7.65 -18.08 -15.48
N ASP A 144 -7.07 -18.74 -16.46
CA ASP A 144 -7.72 -19.84 -17.17
C ASP A 144 -7.89 -21.04 -16.22
N GLU A 145 -9.14 -21.50 -16.04
CA GLU A 145 -9.50 -22.57 -15.10
C GLU A 145 -8.92 -23.93 -15.53
N ASP A 146 -8.96 -24.26 -16.81
CA ASP A 146 -8.47 -25.54 -17.32
C ASP A 146 -6.96 -25.64 -17.16
N PHE A 147 -6.23 -24.58 -17.50
CA PHE A 147 -4.79 -24.51 -17.27
C PHE A 147 -4.47 -24.58 -15.77
N PHE A 148 -5.16 -23.79 -14.94
CA PHE A 148 -4.97 -23.81 -13.48
C PHE A 148 -5.12 -25.21 -12.93
N ASN A 149 -6.20 -25.92 -13.28
CA ASN A 149 -6.46 -27.28 -12.83
C ASN A 149 -5.41 -28.27 -13.34
N SER A 150 -4.91 -28.08 -14.58
CA SER A 150 -3.87 -28.93 -15.19
C SER A 150 -2.56 -28.87 -14.43
N THR A 151 -2.27 -27.75 -13.73
CA THR A 151 -1.02 -27.54 -12.96
C THR A 151 -0.99 -28.29 -11.63
N ARG A 152 -2.12 -28.84 -11.17
CA ARG A 152 -2.23 -29.64 -9.94
C ARG A 152 -1.61 -28.95 -8.71
N GLY A 153 -1.91 -27.69 -8.51
CA GLY A 153 -1.45 -26.89 -7.37
C GLY A 153 -0.08 -26.21 -7.55
N THR A 154 0.54 -26.32 -8.72
CA THR A 154 1.81 -25.65 -9.01
C THR A 154 1.67 -24.37 -9.85
N TYR A 155 0.45 -23.84 -10.03
CA TYR A 155 0.19 -22.64 -10.80
C TYR A 155 1.05 -21.46 -10.32
N GLY A 156 1.80 -20.86 -11.25
CA GLY A 156 2.68 -19.72 -10.96
C GLY A 156 3.93 -20.04 -10.14
N LEU A 157 4.26 -21.32 -9.90
CA LEU A 157 5.46 -21.73 -9.16
C LEU A 157 6.65 -22.09 -10.07
N SER A 158 6.44 -22.20 -11.36
CA SER A 158 7.48 -22.49 -12.35
C SER A 158 7.11 -21.93 -13.71
N ALA A 159 8.10 -21.81 -14.60
CA ALA A 159 7.87 -21.39 -15.97
C ALA A 159 6.86 -22.28 -16.71
N ALA A 160 6.84 -23.57 -16.46
CA ALA A 160 5.94 -24.53 -17.10
C ALA A 160 4.50 -24.43 -16.59
N SER A 161 4.28 -23.87 -15.41
CA SER A 161 2.97 -23.67 -14.77
C SER A 161 2.52 -22.21 -14.77
N THR A 162 3.02 -21.41 -15.73
CA THR A 162 2.69 -19.98 -15.89
C THR A 162 2.20 -19.71 -17.30
N LEU A 163 1.03 -19.07 -17.41
CA LEU A 163 0.54 -18.41 -18.63
C LEU A 163 0.62 -16.91 -18.43
N SER A 164 0.90 -16.17 -19.49
CA SER A 164 0.96 -14.70 -19.47
C SER A 164 -0.23 -14.14 -20.25
N SER A 165 -0.94 -13.17 -19.66
CA SER A 165 -2.01 -12.41 -20.33
C SER A 165 -1.59 -11.00 -20.71
N GLY A 166 -0.38 -10.58 -20.30
CA GLY A 166 0.15 -9.23 -20.52
C GLY A 166 0.96 -9.07 -21.79
N SER A 167 1.60 -7.91 -21.91
CA SER A 167 2.45 -7.56 -23.04
C SER A 167 3.73 -8.37 -23.11
N PHE A 168 4.21 -8.82 -21.97
CA PHE A 168 5.37 -9.69 -21.89
C PHE A 168 4.95 -11.11 -21.52
N TYR A 169 5.70 -12.07 -22.03
CA TYR A 169 5.59 -13.48 -21.65
C TYR A 169 6.85 -13.94 -20.90
N LEU A 170 6.68 -14.92 -20.03
CA LEU A 170 7.79 -15.52 -19.31
C LEU A 170 8.68 -16.32 -20.27
N TYR A 171 9.90 -15.82 -20.53
CA TYR A 171 10.88 -16.54 -21.37
C TYR A 171 11.63 -17.58 -20.56
N ASN A 172 12.12 -17.22 -19.37
CA ASN A 172 12.85 -18.12 -18.49
C ASN A 172 12.72 -17.65 -17.03
N TRP A 173 12.81 -18.59 -16.12
CA TRP A 173 12.82 -18.35 -14.67
C TRP A 173 13.94 -19.14 -14.03
N THR A 174 14.86 -18.45 -13.38
CA THR A 174 16.03 -19.03 -12.72
C THR A 174 16.22 -18.43 -11.33
N ALA A 175 17.12 -18.98 -10.54
CA ALA A 175 17.52 -18.39 -9.26
C ALA A 175 18.09 -16.96 -9.40
N SER A 176 18.56 -16.57 -10.61
CA SER A 176 19.09 -15.23 -10.88
C SER A 176 18.05 -14.22 -11.37
N GLY A 177 16.77 -14.59 -11.43
CA GLY A 177 15.66 -13.70 -11.79
C GLY A 177 14.72 -14.26 -12.85
N LEU A 178 13.74 -13.42 -13.20
CA LEU A 178 12.77 -13.65 -14.25
C LEU A 178 13.22 -12.96 -15.52
N PHE A 179 13.14 -13.68 -16.63
CA PHE A 179 13.44 -13.18 -17.97
C PHE A 179 12.14 -13.13 -18.74
N LEU A 180 11.69 -11.92 -19.06
CA LEU A 180 10.47 -11.67 -19.79
C LEU A 180 10.80 -11.20 -21.20
N ARG A 181 9.95 -11.54 -22.17
CA ARG A 181 10.07 -11.10 -23.56
C ARG A 181 8.70 -10.76 -24.14
N ARG A 182 8.69 -10.00 -25.19
CA ARG A 182 7.53 -9.80 -26.06
C ARG A 182 7.99 -9.75 -27.51
N GLU A 183 7.03 -9.81 -28.43
CA GLU A 183 7.29 -9.54 -29.83
C GLU A 183 7.76 -8.09 -30.03
N PRO A 184 8.85 -7.87 -30.79
CA PRO A 184 9.36 -6.54 -31.05
C PRO A 184 8.30 -5.58 -31.57
N SER A 185 8.17 -4.41 -30.99
CA SER A 185 7.20 -3.40 -31.37
C SER A 185 7.81 -2.00 -31.35
N GLY A 186 8.20 -1.53 -32.50
CA GLY A 186 8.81 -0.21 -32.67
C GLY A 186 10.13 -0.08 -31.90
N ASN A 187 10.24 0.97 -31.07
CA ASN A 187 11.40 1.27 -30.23
C ASN A 187 11.19 0.89 -28.74
N ARG A 188 10.12 0.17 -28.43
CA ARG A 188 9.89 -0.31 -27.06
C ARG A 188 10.89 -1.39 -26.70
N VAL A 189 11.18 -1.52 -25.39
CA VAL A 189 11.98 -2.65 -24.90
C VAL A 189 11.24 -3.97 -25.18
N ASP A 190 11.93 -4.96 -25.70
CA ASP A 190 11.39 -6.28 -26.07
C ASP A 190 11.79 -7.38 -25.09
N SER A 191 12.67 -7.08 -24.15
CA SER A 191 13.10 -8.01 -23.11
C SER A 191 13.37 -7.31 -21.79
N LEU A 192 12.98 -7.98 -20.71
CA LEU A 192 13.17 -7.52 -19.32
C LEU A 192 13.88 -8.62 -18.54
N ARG A 193 14.72 -8.21 -17.61
CA ARG A 193 15.24 -9.07 -16.56
C ARG A 193 14.89 -8.46 -15.22
N LEU A 194 14.01 -9.11 -14.48
CA LEU A 194 13.68 -8.74 -13.12
C LEU A 194 14.56 -9.52 -12.14
N VAL A 195 15.29 -8.81 -11.29
CA VAL A 195 16.25 -9.40 -10.36
C VAL A 195 15.96 -8.86 -8.97
N GLN A 196 15.80 -9.74 -8.01
CA GLN A 196 15.68 -9.33 -6.62
C GLN A 196 17.04 -8.81 -6.11
N ASN A 197 17.08 -7.61 -5.58
CA ASN A 197 18.25 -7.11 -4.88
C ASN A 197 18.26 -7.65 -3.45
N THR A 198 19.09 -8.65 -3.21
CA THR A 198 19.24 -9.28 -1.89
C THR A 198 20.26 -8.57 -1.00
N GLY A 199 20.86 -7.46 -1.48
CA GLY A 199 21.97 -6.81 -0.79
C GLY A 199 23.28 -7.60 -0.77
N ALA A 200 23.28 -8.83 -1.27
CA ALA A 200 24.44 -9.74 -1.22
C ALA A 200 25.70 -9.22 -1.93
N SER A 201 25.53 -8.27 -2.88
CA SER A 201 26.66 -7.64 -3.56
C SER A 201 27.34 -6.54 -2.74
N GLY A 202 26.69 -6.04 -1.67
CA GLY A 202 27.12 -4.85 -0.92
C GLY A 202 27.10 -3.56 -1.75
N GLN A 203 26.49 -3.55 -2.94
CA GLN A 203 26.40 -2.40 -3.82
C GLN A 203 25.05 -1.69 -3.63
N SER A 204 25.09 -0.36 -3.61
CA SER A 204 23.86 0.45 -3.63
C SER A 204 23.15 0.38 -4.97
N ALA A 205 21.88 0.79 -5.02
CA ALA A 205 21.10 0.90 -6.26
C ALA A 205 21.81 1.78 -7.30
N ALA A 206 22.37 2.90 -6.89
CA ALA A 206 23.14 3.80 -7.76
C ALA A 206 24.38 3.12 -8.35
N GLN A 207 25.12 2.37 -7.53
CA GLN A 207 26.30 1.61 -7.98
C GLN A 207 25.92 0.47 -8.94
N LEU A 208 24.81 -0.21 -8.71
CA LEU A 208 24.32 -1.25 -9.62
C LEU A 208 23.99 -0.67 -11.00
N ILE A 209 23.36 0.51 -11.05
CA ILE A 209 23.07 1.20 -12.32
C ILE A 209 24.36 1.69 -12.98
N ALA A 210 25.26 2.34 -12.24
CA ALA A 210 26.52 2.83 -12.76
C ALA A 210 27.41 1.72 -13.34
N ASN A 211 27.34 0.53 -12.78
CA ASN A 211 28.06 -0.67 -13.24
C ASN A 211 27.28 -1.48 -14.30
N GLU A 212 26.20 -0.92 -14.87
CA GLU A 212 25.35 -1.56 -15.90
C GLU A 212 24.79 -2.93 -15.48
N LYS A 213 24.57 -3.14 -14.18
CA LYS A 213 23.99 -4.38 -13.64
C LYS A 213 22.46 -4.37 -13.71
N CYS A 214 21.87 -3.18 -13.62
CA CYS A 214 20.45 -2.96 -13.82
C CYS A 214 20.22 -1.59 -14.48
N SER A 215 19.00 -1.37 -14.97
CA SER A 215 18.62 -0.13 -15.65
C SER A 215 17.65 0.73 -14.81
N ALA A 216 17.04 0.13 -13.81
CA ALA A 216 16.28 0.83 -12.78
C ALA A 216 16.36 0.03 -11.49
N ALA A 217 16.31 0.71 -10.34
CA ALA A 217 16.34 0.08 -9.03
C ALA A 217 15.64 0.96 -7.99
N LEU A 218 14.92 0.33 -7.07
CA LEU A 218 14.44 0.99 -5.87
C LEU A 218 15.64 1.30 -4.95
N ASP A 219 15.68 2.51 -4.44
CA ASP A 219 16.71 2.99 -3.55
C ASP A 219 16.10 3.47 -2.23
N GLU A 220 16.54 2.84 -1.17
CA GLU A 220 16.18 3.13 0.21
C GLU A 220 17.42 3.54 1.03
N THR A 221 18.54 3.84 0.36
CA THR A 221 19.81 4.21 1.03
C THR A 221 20.00 5.71 1.16
N GLY A 222 19.26 6.52 0.38
CA GLY A 222 19.43 7.97 0.35
C GLY A 222 20.76 8.46 -0.24
N GLU A 223 21.59 7.57 -0.81
CA GLU A 223 22.90 7.93 -1.37
C GLU A 223 22.78 9.00 -2.45
N ALA A 224 23.59 10.05 -2.37
CA ALA A 224 23.58 11.12 -3.37
C ALA A 224 23.96 10.58 -4.76
N THR A 225 23.17 10.91 -5.77
CA THR A 225 23.37 10.46 -7.14
C THR A 225 22.92 11.49 -8.15
N SER A 226 23.53 11.48 -9.35
CA SER A 226 23.09 12.28 -10.49
C SER A 226 22.15 11.53 -11.44
N LEU A 227 21.74 10.33 -11.08
CA LEU A 227 20.80 9.53 -11.88
C LEU A 227 19.41 10.18 -11.89
N GLN A 228 18.66 9.95 -12.94
CA GLN A 228 17.24 10.28 -12.97
C GLN A 228 16.54 9.49 -11.85
N SER A 229 15.67 10.14 -11.10
CA SER A 229 14.92 9.50 -10.02
C SER A 229 13.48 9.97 -9.96
N ILE A 230 12.61 9.08 -9.49
CA ILE A 230 11.26 9.39 -9.04
C ILE A 230 11.27 9.23 -7.53
N SER A 231 11.15 10.35 -6.81
CA SER A 231 11.08 10.35 -5.34
C SER A 231 9.65 10.21 -4.87
N TYR A 232 9.44 9.47 -3.79
CA TYR A 232 8.14 9.27 -3.19
C TYR A 232 8.27 8.96 -1.69
N SER A 233 7.15 9.08 -1.00
CA SER A 233 7.01 8.64 0.39
C SER A 233 5.67 7.90 0.51
N ASP A 234 5.69 6.68 0.94
CA ASP A 234 4.52 5.83 1.17
C ASP A 234 4.36 5.47 2.65
N THR A 235 5.27 5.95 3.49
CA THR A 235 5.35 5.57 4.90
C THR A 235 5.62 6.80 5.77
N THR A 236 4.77 6.98 6.78
CA THR A 236 4.91 8.02 7.80
C THR A 236 5.28 7.42 9.14
N TRP A 237 6.47 7.71 9.63
CA TRP A 237 6.92 7.32 10.97
C TRP A 237 6.29 8.21 12.02
N SER A 238 5.58 7.60 12.95
CA SER A 238 4.74 8.29 13.92
C SER A 238 4.92 7.74 15.33
N LEU A 239 4.81 8.61 16.33
CA LEU A 239 4.59 8.14 17.69
C LEU A 239 3.14 7.70 17.84
N LEU A 240 2.96 6.51 18.37
CA LEU A 240 1.67 5.92 18.74
C LEU A 240 1.56 5.87 20.26
N PHE A 241 0.48 6.42 20.79
CA PHE A 241 0.14 6.27 22.20
C PHE A 241 -0.96 5.22 22.36
N ASN A 242 -0.71 4.17 23.13
CA ASN A 242 -1.73 3.18 23.44
C ASN A 242 -2.79 3.79 24.38
N CYS A 243 -3.95 4.11 23.82
CA CYS A 243 -5.04 4.75 24.56
C CYS A 243 -5.68 3.83 25.64
N ASN A 244 -5.41 2.54 25.62
CA ASN A 244 -5.84 1.58 26.65
C ASN A 244 -4.89 1.54 27.86
N SER A 245 -3.81 2.32 27.84
CA SER A 245 -2.83 2.46 28.92
C SER A 245 -3.03 3.78 29.69
N VAL A 246 -2.00 4.21 30.43
CA VAL A 246 -1.96 5.53 31.08
C VAL A 246 -2.23 6.68 30.10
N PHE A 247 -2.01 6.45 28.79
CA PHE A 247 -2.26 7.41 27.72
C PHE A 247 -3.72 7.44 27.22
N GLY A 248 -4.68 6.94 27.98
CA GLY A 248 -6.11 7.19 27.77
C GLY A 248 -6.48 8.68 27.89
N SER A 249 -5.69 9.47 28.62
CA SER A 249 -5.89 10.92 28.79
C SER A 249 -5.44 11.70 27.56
N THR A 250 -6.39 12.34 26.84
CA THR A 250 -6.06 13.21 25.69
C THR A 250 -5.14 14.38 26.05
N PRO A 251 -5.37 15.15 27.15
CA PRO A 251 -4.45 16.22 27.54
C PRO A 251 -3.00 15.72 27.80
N LEU A 252 -2.84 14.49 28.33
CA LEU A 252 -1.52 13.90 28.52
C LEU A 252 -0.83 13.61 27.17
N ARG A 253 -1.57 13.01 26.23
CA ARG A 253 -1.03 12.77 24.88
C ARG A 253 -0.67 14.06 24.18
N GLN A 254 -1.52 15.07 24.25
CA GLN A 254 -1.28 16.39 23.64
C GLN A 254 -0.03 17.06 24.23
N ALA A 255 0.18 17.00 25.54
CA ALA A 255 1.37 17.55 26.18
C ALA A 255 2.65 16.85 25.69
N LEU A 256 2.66 15.51 25.67
CA LEU A 256 3.82 14.72 25.22
C LEU A 256 4.05 14.89 23.71
N ALA A 257 3.00 14.94 22.91
CA ALA A 257 3.06 15.12 21.45
C ALA A 257 3.66 16.48 21.07
N GLU A 258 3.27 17.57 21.76
CA GLU A 258 3.80 18.92 21.48
C GLU A 258 5.31 18.97 21.68
N VAL A 259 5.79 18.37 22.78
CA VAL A 259 7.23 18.27 23.03
C VAL A 259 7.92 17.38 22.00
N ALA A 260 7.33 16.24 21.65
CA ALA A 260 7.93 15.32 20.68
C ALA A 260 8.09 15.94 19.29
N ARG A 261 7.07 16.69 18.80
CA ARG A 261 7.14 17.38 17.49
C ARG A 261 8.29 18.38 17.40
N THR A 262 8.63 19.02 18.52
CA THR A 262 9.70 20.03 18.56
C THR A 262 11.07 19.45 18.91
N ALA A 263 11.11 18.31 19.59
CA ALA A 263 12.34 17.66 20.04
C ALA A 263 12.97 16.76 18.97
N ALA A 264 12.15 16.09 18.17
CA ALA A 264 12.63 15.13 17.20
C ALA A 264 13.38 15.82 16.05
N SER A 265 14.69 15.60 15.97
CA SER A 265 15.47 16.04 14.82
C SER A 265 15.35 15.03 13.68
N THR A 266 15.25 15.55 12.46
CA THR A 266 15.25 14.68 11.25
C THR A 266 16.62 14.02 11.11
N PRO A 267 16.71 12.69 11.00
CA PRO A 267 18.00 12.02 10.84
C PRO A 267 18.73 12.45 9.55
N ASP A 268 20.03 12.65 9.65
CA ASP A 268 20.91 13.10 8.55
C ASP A 268 21.18 12.02 7.47
N SER A 269 20.39 10.97 7.42
CA SER A 269 20.57 9.85 6.48
C SER A 269 20.08 10.14 5.06
N GLY A 270 19.34 11.22 4.85
CA GLY A 270 18.62 11.48 3.59
C GLY A 270 17.43 10.55 3.33
N LEU A 271 17.12 9.66 4.29
CA LEU A 271 16.01 8.71 4.23
C LEU A 271 14.73 9.25 4.85
N PHE A 272 14.79 10.39 5.52
CA PHE A 272 13.67 10.97 6.23
C PHE A 272 13.53 12.46 5.91
N ALA A 273 12.30 12.93 5.90
CA ALA A 273 11.94 14.34 5.91
C ALA A 273 10.91 14.59 7.03
N PRO A 274 10.74 15.82 7.53
CA PRO A 274 9.64 16.12 8.43
C PRO A 274 8.30 15.73 7.80
N ALA A 275 7.43 15.08 8.57
CA ALA A 275 6.09 14.71 8.06
C ALA A 275 5.19 15.95 8.00
N THR A 276 4.43 16.07 6.91
CA THR A 276 3.41 17.13 6.70
C THR A 276 2.04 16.74 7.23
N GLY A 277 1.86 15.49 7.65
CA GLY A 277 0.63 14.88 8.15
C GLY A 277 0.82 13.38 8.30
N LEU A 278 -0.27 12.69 8.60
CA LEU A 278 -0.27 11.21 8.65
C LEU A 278 -0.32 10.61 7.24
N ILE A 279 -1.12 11.23 6.38
CA ILE A 279 -1.31 10.79 5.00
C ILE A 279 -0.18 11.38 4.14
N PRO A 280 0.62 10.55 3.43
CA PRO A 280 1.67 11.03 2.53
C PRO A 280 1.12 11.87 1.38
N ASP A 281 1.98 12.73 0.83
CA ASP A 281 1.67 13.50 -0.37
C ASP A 281 1.53 12.60 -1.61
N GLY A 282 0.70 13.02 -2.56
CA GLY A 282 0.49 12.32 -3.83
C GLY A 282 -0.61 11.26 -3.82
N LEU A 283 -1.23 10.97 -2.67
CA LEU A 283 -2.44 10.17 -2.61
C LEU A 283 -3.64 10.93 -3.18
N THR A 284 -4.48 10.23 -3.93
CA THR A 284 -5.70 10.80 -4.48
C THR A 284 -6.94 10.14 -3.89
N VAL A 285 -8.01 10.93 -3.77
CA VAL A 285 -9.36 10.47 -3.42
C VAL A 285 -10.28 10.86 -4.57
N ASP A 286 -10.83 9.88 -5.28
CA ASP A 286 -11.68 10.10 -6.46
C ASP A 286 -11.03 10.98 -7.55
N GLY A 287 -9.70 10.84 -7.71
CA GLY A 287 -8.92 11.63 -8.67
C GLY A 287 -8.60 13.05 -8.22
N ILE A 288 -8.94 13.42 -6.99
CA ILE A 288 -8.59 14.70 -6.37
C ILE A 288 -7.33 14.47 -5.52
N ASP A 289 -6.29 15.31 -5.67
CA ASP A 289 -5.15 15.26 -4.76
C ASP A 289 -5.63 15.50 -3.33
N TYR A 290 -5.36 14.52 -2.46
CA TYR A 290 -5.88 14.56 -1.11
C TYR A 290 -5.26 15.70 -0.29
N ARG A 291 -3.96 15.90 -0.38
CA ARG A 291 -3.26 16.91 0.43
C ARG A 291 -3.65 18.32 0.00
N ASP A 292 -3.80 18.56 -1.30
CA ASP A 292 -4.29 19.84 -1.82
C ASP A 292 -5.71 20.15 -1.32
N ALA A 293 -6.58 19.13 -1.27
CA ALA A 293 -7.96 19.29 -0.82
C ALA A 293 -8.10 19.37 0.72
N ALA A 294 -7.31 18.59 1.46
CA ALA A 294 -7.37 18.52 2.93
C ALA A 294 -6.65 19.69 3.62
N GLY A 295 -5.63 20.24 2.98
CA GLY A 295 -4.75 21.25 3.56
C GLY A 295 -3.85 20.70 4.67
N ASP A 296 -3.29 21.58 5.47
CA ASP A 296 -2.42 21.23 6.59
C ASP A 296 -3.24 20.65 7.76
N PRO A 297 -3.00 19.39 8.17
CA PRO A 297 -3.71 18.75 9.28
C PRO A 297 -3.03 18.99 10.63
N THR A 298 -1.91 19.73 10.68
CA THR A 298 -1.12 19.92 11.89
C THR A 298 -1.95 20.59 12.97
N PRO A 299 -2.08 20.00 14.18
CA PRO A 299 -2.76 20.64 15.29
C PRO A 299 -2.13 21.96 15.69
N ALA A 300 -2.94 22.92 16.11
CA ALA A 300 -2.44 24.17 16.66
C ALA A 300 -1.53 23.91 17.88
N PRO A 301 -0.43 24.67 18.04
CA PRO A 301 0.46 24.54 19.21
C PRO A 301 -0.30 24.72 20.54
N VAL A 302 0.10 23.96 21.56
CA VAL A 302 -0.53 23.98 22.88
C VAL A 302 0.49 24.27 23.97
N ASP A 303 0.02 24.78 25.13
CA ASP A 303 0.87 24.89 26.31
C ASP A 303 1.04 23.49 26.95
N ALA A 304 2.10 22.79 26.53
CA ALA A 304 2.43 21.43 26.95
C ALA A 304 2.56 21.29 28.47
N VAL A 305 3.17 22.31 29.12
CA VAL A 305 3.40 22.26 30.59
C VAL A 305 2.08 22.39 31.34
N SER A 306 1.20 23.28 30.90
CA SER A 306 -0.10 23.44 31.53
C SER A 306 -0.99 22.22 31.34
N LEU A 307 -1.05 21.67 30.11
CA LEU A 307 -1.78 20.41 29.81
C LEU A 307 -1.25 19.23 30.61
N TYR A 308 0.07 19.09 30.68
CA TYR A 308 0.68 18.02 31.48
C TYR A 308 0.30 18.13 32.96
N ARG A 309 0.35 19.34 33.54
CA ARG A 309 0.00 19.57 34.94
C ARG A 309 -1.49 19.26 35.22
N GLU A 310 -2.37 19.60 34.27
CA GLU A 310 -3.79 19.26 34.36
C GLU A 310 -3.98 17.74 34.28
N ALA A 311 -3.39 17.08 33.27
CA ALA A 311 -3.50 15.64 33.06
C ALA A 311 -2.99 14.82 34.24
N ARG A 312 -1.98 15.33 34.95
CA ARG A 312 -1.40 14.69 36.15
C ARG A 312 -2.29 14.72 37.38
N GLN A 313 -3.37 15.51 37.36
CA GLN A 313 -4.30 15.53 38.50
C GLN A 313 -4.95 14.14 38.66
N GLY A 314 -4.67 13.47 39.75
CA GLY A 314 -5.15 12.12 40.04
C GLY A 314 -4.25 10.98 39.56
N MET A 315 -3.10 11.27 38.93
CA MET A 315 -2.08 10.27 38.58
C MET A 315 -0.91 10.28 39.59
N SER A 316 -0.29 9.14 39.72
CA SER A 316 0.92 8.95 40.56
C SER A 316 2.15 8.67 39.64
N ASN A 317 3.36 8.76 40.21
CA ASN A 317 4.56 8.36 39.46
C ASN A 317 4.58 6.88 39.14
N SER A 318 3.94 6.04 39.96
CA SER A 318 3.85 4.60 39.71
C SER A 318 3.06 4.22 38.44
N ASP A 319 2.17 5.09 37.96
CA ASP A 319 1.40 4.85 36.74
C ASP A 319 2.29 4.84 35.48
N PHE A 320 3.51 5.39 35.60
CA PHE A 320 4.49 5.46 34.49
C PHE A 320 5.63 4.43 34.64
N ASN A 321 5.67 3.60 35.72
CA ASN A 321 6.79 2.71 35.99
C ASN A 321 7.04 1.67 34.89
N ASN A 322 6.00 1.27 34.14
CA ASN A 322 6.07 0.26 33.07
C ASN A 322 5.90 0.86 31.68
N VAL A 323 6.09 2.17 31.54
CA VAL A 323 6.01 2.81 30.22
C VAL A 323 7.34 2.63 29.50
N THR A 324 7.25 2.10 28.27
CA THR A 324 8.39 1.96 27.38
C THR A 324 8.12 2.70 26.07
N LEU A 325 9.17 3.19 25.43
CA LEU A 325 9.15 3.67 24.04
C LEU A 325 9.72 2.56 23.16
N LEU A 326 8.83 1.88 22.46
CA LEU A 326 9.13 0.75 21.60
C LEU A 326 9.47 1.23 20.18
N LEU A 327 10.51 0.66 19.56
CA LEU A 327 10.85 0.89 18.16
C LEU A 327 11.49 -0.36 17.54
N PRO A 328 11.40 -0.54 16.20
CA PRO A 328 12.07 -1.66 15.55
C PRO A 328 13.57 -1.40 15.41
N ALA A 329 14.37 -2.43 15.67
CA ALA A 329 15.81 -2.40 15.48
C ALA A 329 16.15 -2.08 14.01
N GLY A 330 17.20 -1.27 13.83
CA GLY A 330 17.64 -0.88 12.49
C GLY A 330 16.78 0.18 11.79
N SER A 331 15.80 0.77 12.45
CA SER A 331 14.95 1.83 11.88
C SER A 331 15.70 3.12 11.53
N GLY A 332 16.87 3.36 12.14
CA GLY A 332 17.61 4.62 12.02
C GLY A 332 17.02 5.78 12.84
N LEU A 333 16.04 5.50 13.71
CA LEU A 333 15.31 6.51 14.49
C LEU A 333 15.63 6.51 15.98
N THR A 334 16.59 5.70 16.43
CA THR A 334 17.00 5.61 17.86
C THR A 334 17.38 6.96 18.43
N GLN A 335 18.20 7.75 17.71
CA GLN A 335 18.60 9.07 18.16
C GLN A 335 17.40 10.01 18.32
N ALA A 336 16.47 10.03 17.38
CA ALA A 336 15.26 10.87 17.49
C ALA A 336 14.40 10.46 18.70
N ALA A 337 14.28 9.15 18.96
CA ALA A 337 13.59 8.65 20.15
C ALA A 337 14.28 9.06 21.46
N GLU A 338 15.61 9.05 21.50
CA GLU A 338 16.40 9.53 22.64
C GLU A 338 16.22 11.03 22.88
N GLU A 339 16.23 11.84 21.82
CA GLU A 339 16.01 13.28 21.88
C GLU A 339 14.62 13.61 22.44
N ILE A 340 13.58 12.96 21.96
CA ILE A 340 12.21 13.09 22.47
C ILE A 340 12.17 12.75 23.97
N ASN A 341 12.72 11.62 24.33
CA ASN A 341 12.73 11.14 25.72
C ASN A 341 13.51 12.08 26.64
N GLY A 342 14.63 12.62 26.16
CA GLY A 342 15.41 13.64 26.87
C GLY A 342 14.64 14.94 27.13
N GLU A 343 13.85 15.40 26.15
CA GLU A 343 13.00 16.59 26.32
C GLU A 343 11.81 16.32 27.26
N TRP A 344 11.19 15.14 27.21
CA TRP A 344 10.18 14.76 28.22
C TRP A 344 10.76 14.73 29.64
N GLN A 345 12.01 14.27 29.80
CA GLN A 345 12.68 14.30 31.08
C GLN A 345 12.90 15.75 31.58
N LYS A 346 13.35 16.63 30.69
CA LYS A 346 13.62 18.05 31.08
C LYS A 346 12.34 18.79 31.45
N GLN A 347 11.26 18.62 30.67
CA GLN A 347 10.06 19.41 30.85
C GLN A 347 9.08 18.81 31.89
N PHE A 348 9.01 17.48 31.96
CA PHE A 348 7.99 16.78 32.73
C PHE A 348 8.56 15.86 33.82
N SER A 349 9.89 15.71 33.88
CA SER A 349 10.56 14.71 34.73
C SER A 349 10.12 13.27 34.44
N LEU A 350 9.73 13.01 33.19
CA LEU A 350 9.39 11.69 32.64
C LEU A 350 10.53 11.18 31.78
N PHE A 351 11.02 9.99 32.08
CA PHE A 351 12.01 9.29 31.27
C PHE A 351 11.54 7.84 31.12
N PHE A 352 11.33 7.41 29.88
CA PHE A 352 10.86 6.07 29.58
C PHE A 352 12.00 5.18 29.08
N SER A 353 11.93 3.89 29.38
CA SER A 353 12.89 2.93 28.81
C SER A 353 12.71 2.81 27.32
N LEU A 354 13.80 2.98 26.57
CA LEU A 354 13.82 2.71 25.15
C LEU A 354 13.97 1.20 24.95
N GLU A 355 13.13 0.62 24.09
CA GLU A 355 13.10 -0.79 23.82
C GLU A 355 13.15 -1.05 22.30
N GLU A 356 14.33 -1.45 21.81
CA GLU A 356 14.52 -1.88 20.43
C GLU A 356 14.34 -3.38 20.33
N VAL A 357 13.45 -3.80 19.41
CA VAL A 357 13.18 -5.22 19.17
C VAL A 357 13.30 -5.53 17.68
N GLU A 358 13.51 -6.81 17.35
CA GLU A 358 13.53 -7.25 15.95
C GLU A 358 12.20 -6.93 15.25
N PRO A 359 12.22 -6.63 13.94
CA PRO A 359 11.04 -6.20 13.20
C PRO A 359 9.83 -7.13 13.34
N GLU A 360 10.01 -8.44 13.30
CA GLU A 360 8.93 -9.43 13.47
C GLU A 360 8.27 -9.33 14.86
N GLU A 361 9.06 -9.17 15.90
CA GLU A 361 8.54 -9.01 17.28
C GLU A 361 7.85 -7.65 17.43
N PHE A 362 8.39 -6.60 16.79
CA PHE A 362 7.78 -5.29 16.78
C PHE A 362 6.38 -5.32 16.16
N GLU A 363 6.24 -5.88 14.95
CA GLU A 363 4.96 -6.01 14.25
C GLU A 363 3.95 -6.81 15.06
N LYS A 364 4.37 -7.92 15.65
CA LYS A 364 3.53 -8.74 16.51
C LYS A 364 3.02 -7.96 17.70
N ARG A 365 3.91 -7.23 18.41
CA ARG A 365 3.52 -6.42 19.58
C ARG A 365 2.57 -5.29 19.23
N LEU A 366 2.76 -4.63 18.07
CA LEU A 366 1.82 -3.65 17.57
C LEU A 366 0.44 -4.26 17.30
N ALA A 367 0.39 -5.38 16.60
CA ALA A 367 -0.86 -6.06 16.26
C ALA A 367 -1.63 -6.55 17.50
N GLU A 368 -0.91 -6.98 18.55
CA GLU A 368 -1.49 -7.41 19.82
C GLU A 368 -1.83 -6.24 20.77
N GLY A 369 -1.47 -4.99 20.41
CA GLY A 369 -1.58 -3.83 21.31
C GLY A 369 -0.66 -3.92 22.55
N ASN A 370 0.39 -4.72 22.47
CA ASN A 370 1.33 -4.98 23.55
C ASN A 370 2.48 -3.95 23.58
N TYR A 371 2.13 -2.69 23.74
CA TYR A 371 3.05 -1.56 23.86
C TYR A 371 2.39 -0.42 24.65
N THR A 372 3.15 0.56 25.09
CA THR A 372 2.64 1.77 25.75
C THR A 372 2.83 3.00 24.88
N ILE A 373 4.06 3.23 24.39
CA ILE A 373 4.37 4.19 23.33
C ILE A 373 5.17 3.40 22.27
N ALA A 374 4.92 3.65 20.99
CA ALA A 374 5.72 3.09 19.93
C ALA A 374 6.09 4.17 18.90
N LEU A 375 7.30 4.12 18.37
CA LEU A 375 7.69 4.85 17.17
C LEU A 375 7.58 3.89 15.97
N ALA A 376 6.53 4.03 15.20
CA ALA A 376 6.08 3.03 14.23
C ALA A 376 5.90 3.59 12.82
N PRO A 377 6.17 2.79 11.78
CA PRO A 377 5.83 3.14 10.40
C PRO A 377 4.31 2.94 10.16
N ILE A 378 3.67 3.93 9.59
CA ILE A 378 2.30 3.85 9.10
C ILE A 378 2.37 3.85 7.57
N SER A 379 2.06 2.70 6.98
CA SER A 379 2.13 2.51 5.53
C SER A 379 0.87 2.97 4.83
N ALA A 380 1.04 3.63 3.69
CA ALA A 380 0.00 4.01 2.74
C ALA A 380 0.11 3.24 1.40
N GLU A 381 0.86 2.14 1.36
CA GLU A 381 1.06 1.31 0.15
C GLU A 381 -0.25 0.83 -0.50
N SER A 382 -1.35 0.74 0.27
CA SER A 382 -2.67 0.43 -0.28
C SER A 382 -3.21 1.51 -1.23
N GLY A 383 -2.59 2.69 -1.31
CA GLY A 383 -3.05 3.82 -2.10
C GLY A 383 -4.38 4.43 -1.60
N SER A 384 -4.83 4.09 -0.41
CA SER A 384 -6.13 4.49 0.12
C SER A 384 -5.99 5.29 1.42
N VAL A 385 -6.42 6.55 1.37
CA VAL A 385 -6.51 7.42 2.55
C VAL A 385 -7.44 6.80 3.61
N TYR A 386 -8.56 6.23 3.16
CA TYR A 386 -9.49 5.52 4.04
C TYR A 386 -8.82 4.39 4.80
N ASN A 387 -8.05 3.53 4.11
CA ASN A 387 -7.39 2.39 4.73
C ASN A 387 -6.32 2.82 5.76
N VAL A 388 -5.60 3.90 5.51
CA VAL A 388 -4.65 4.45 6.50
C VAL A 388 -5.39 4.88 7.76
N LEU A 389 -6.49 5.63 7.62
CA LEU A 389 -7.27 6.10 8.75
C LEU A 389 -8.03 4.96 9.45
N ALA A 390 -8.51 3.96 8.71
CA ALA A 390 -9.25 2.83 9.28
C ALA A 390 -8.42 1.99 10.27
N GLN A 391 -7.09 1.98 10.17
CA GLN A 391 -6.21 1.31 11.12
C GLN A 391 -6.38 1.78 12.57
N PHE A 392 -6.93 2.98 12.78
CA PHE A 392 -7.17 3.56 14.10
C PHE A 392 -8.58 3.32 14.62
N THR A 393 -9.41 2.58 13.89
CA THR A 393 -10.74 2.13 14.36
C THR A 393 -10.67 0.72 14.95
N ALA A 394 -11.59 0.38 15.85
CA ALA A 394 -11.70 -0.98 16.36
C ALA A 394 -11.91 -2.03 15.26
N GLN A 395 -12.64 -1.66 14.20
CA GLN A 395 -12.90 -2.52 13.04
C GLN A 395 -11.65 -2.69 12.15
N GLY A 396 -10.77 -1.68 12.10
CA GLY A 396 -9.52 -1.70 11.33
C GLY A 396 -8.31 -2.23 12.09
N GLY A 397 -8.50 -2.93 13.22
CA GLY A 397 -7.42 -3.49 14.03
C GLY A 397 -7.10 -2.68 15.29
N GLY A 398 -7.62 -1.45 15.42
CA GLY A 398 -7.50 -0.65 16.64
C GLY A 398 -6.07 -0.34 17.08
N LEU A 399 -5.20 0.00 16.14
CA LEU A 399 -3.74 0.11 16.30
C LEU A 399 -3.29 0.82 17.59
N THR A 400 -4.04 1.87 18.02
CA THR A 400 -3.75 2.62 19.25
C THR A 400 -4.80 2.43 20.35
N GLY A 401 -5.82 1.62 20.15
CA GLY A 401 -6.98 1.57 21.05
C GLY A 401 -7.77 2.89 21.09
N TYR A 402 -7.61 3.75 20.08
CA TYR A 402 -8.31 5.02 19.98
C TYR A 402 -9.82 4.81 19.78
N ALA A 403 -10.61 5.43 20.65
CA ALA A 403 -12.07 5.33 20.63
C ALA A 403 -12.69 6.73 20.60
N ASN A 404 -13.13 7.15 19.43
CA ASN A 404 -13.84 8.42 19.22
C ASN A 404 -15.03 8.18 18.28
N SER A 405 -16.24 8.39 18.78
CA SER A 405 -17.47 8.11 18.03
C SER A 405 -17.68 9.04 16.84
N LEU A 406 -17.24 10.30 16.93
CA LEU A 406 -17.29 11.24 15.81
C LEU A 406 -16.37 10.80 14.68
N TYR A 407 -15.12 10.43 15.02
CA TYR A 407 -14.17 9.88 14.08
C TYR A 407 -14.73 8.65 13.34
N ALA A 408 -15.23 7.67 14.10
CA ALA A 408 -15.81 6.46 13.52
C ALA A 408 -17.02 6.76 12.61
N THR A 409 -17.87 7.70 13.00
CA THR A 409 -19.05 8.10 12.20
C THR A 409 -18.63 8.82 10.91
N GLN A 410 -17.68 9.74 10.97
CA GLN A 410 -17.17 10.46 9.80
C GLN A 410 -16.45 9.53 8.83
N LEU A 411 -15.62 8.62 9.35
CA LEU A 411 -14.93 7.64 8.54
C LEU A 411 -15.90 6.69 7.84
N ALA A 412 -16.93 6.20 8.55
CA ALA A 412 -17.99 5.39 7.93
C ALA A 412 -18.78 6.18 6.87
N ALA A 413 -19.09 7.45 7.11
CA ALA A 413 -19.76 8.30 6.14
C ALA A 413 -18.92 8.56 4.89
N SER A 414 -17.59 8.59 5.00
CA SER A 414 -16.69 8.77 3.85
C SER A 414 -16.75 7.63 2.85
N SER A 415 -17.15 6.42 3.27
CA SER A 415 -17.27 5.25 2.37
C SER A 415 -18.42 5.42 1.35
N THR A 416 -19.43 6.21 1.67
CA THR A 416 -20.59 6.47 0.80
C THR A 416 -20.57 7.86 0.16
N ALA A 417 -19.69 8.76 0.63
CA ALA A 417 -19.50 10.09 0.05
C ALA A 417 -18.62 10.03 -1.20
N THR A 418 -18.64 11.09 -2.01
CA THR A 418 -17.91 11.16 -3.28
C THR A 418 -17.18 12.48 -3.46
N GLY A 419 -16.09 12.45 -4.24
CA GLY A 419 -15.34 13.62 -4.66
C GLY A 419 -14.89 14.50 -3.47
N SER A 420 -15.11 15.81 -3.55
CA SER A 420 -14.69 16.76 -2.53
C SER A 420 -15.35 16.53 -1.17
N ALA A 421 -16.59 16.01 -1.14
CA ALA A 421 -17.27 15.69 0.12
C ALA A 421 -16.56 14.54 0.86
N ARG A 422 -16.11 13.52 0.11
CA ARG A 422 -15.33 12.41 0.67
C ARG A 422 -13.99 12.91 1.16
N CYS A 423 -13.27 13.72 0.37
CA CYS A 423 -12.00 14.34 0.81
C CYS A 423 -12.19 15.11 2.12
N SER A 424 -13.26 15.91 2.25
CA SER A 424 -13.54 16.68 3.48
C SER A 424 -13.74 15.78 4.70
N LEU A 425 -14.53 14.70 4.56
CA LEU A 425 -14.76 13.77 5.67
C LEU A 425 -13.47 13.06 6.12
N LEU A 426 -12.64 12.62 5.17
CA LEU A 426 -11.35 12.01 5.47
C LEU A 426 -10.39 13.01 6.10
N ALA A 427 -10.36 14.26 5.62
CA ALA A 427 -9.57 15.33 6.20
C ALA A 427 -10.00 15.68 7.63
N ASP A 428 -11.32 15.67 7.91
CA ASP A 428 -11.83 15.86 9.26
C ASP A 428 -11.41 14.72 10.18
N CYS A 429 -11.41 13.47 9.68
CA CYS A 429 -10.89 12.32 10.41
C CYS A 429 -9.40 12.48 10.73
N GLU A 430 -8.56 12.82 9.74
CA GLU A 430 -7.14 13.04 9.97
C GLU A 430 -6.90 14.14 11.02
N ARG A 431 -7.53 15.30 10.86
CA ARG A 431 -7.42 16.40 11.83
C ARG A 431 -7.87 16.01 13.24
N GLN A 432 -8.97 15.28 13.38
CA GLN A 432 -9.44 14.80 14.68
C GLN A 432 -8.46 13.85 15.33
N LEU A 433 -7.95 12.86 14.58
CA LEU A 433 -6.98 11.87 15.06
C LEU A 433 -5.69 12.53 15.54
N LEU A 434 -5.16 13.49 14.76
CA LEU A 434 -3.95 14.23 15.09
C LEU A 434 -4.16 15.24 16.24
N SER A 435 -5.33 15.84 16.35
CA SER A 435 -5.70 16.73 17.46
C SER A 435 -5.79 15.96 18.78
N ASP A 436 -6.34 14.75 18.76
CA ASP A 436 -6.42 13.89 19.95
C ASP A 436 -5.09 13.20 20.29
N CYS A 437 -4.08 13.35 19.42
CA CYS A 437 -2.73 12.84 19.56
C CYS A 437 -2.67 11.33 19.89
N ALA A 438 -3.59 10.52 19.34
CA ALA A 438 -3.46 9.07 19.40
C ALA A 438 -2.30 8.60 18.50
N VAL A 439 -2.03 9.35 17.44
CA VAL A 439 -0.89 9.23 16.54
C VAL A 439 -0.27 10.62 16.31
N VAL A 440 1.05 10.67 16.27
CA VAL A 440 1.81 11.91 16.08
C VAL A 440 2.82 11.69 14.96
N PRO A 441 2.52 12.14 13.73
CA PRO A 441 3.46 12.08 12.61
C PRO A 441 4.73 12.86 12.92
N LEU A 442 5.89 12.25 12.67
CA LEU A 442 7.20 12.87 12.85
C LEU A 442 7.99 12.95 11.56
N PHE A 443 8.09 11.82 10.84
CA PHE A 443 8.94 11.74 9.66
C PHE A 443 8.23 11.03 8.50
N SER A 444 8.42 11.55 7.29
CA SER A 444 8.11 10.85 6.04
C SER A 444 9.34 10.06 5.58
N GLN A 445 9.22 8.77 5.36
CA GLN A 445 10.30 7.94 4.82
C GLN A 445 10.49 8.26 3.34
N GLN A 446 11.69 8.65 2.96
CA GLN A 446 12.01 9.02 1.58
C GLN A 446 12.54 7.80 0.82
N LYS A 447 11.88 7.45 -0.26
CA LYS A 447 12.24 6.38 -1.17
C LYS A 447 12.40 6.92 -2.59
N ARG A 448 13.16 6.23 -3.43
CA ARG A 448 13.36 6.64 -4.83
C ARG A 448 13.38 5.42 -5.75
N LEU A 449 12.80 5.57 -6.94
CA LEU A 449 13.13 4.73 -8.08
C LEU A 449 14.24 5.42 -8.87
N LEU A 450 15.44 4.86 -8.88
CA LEU A 450 16.56 5.33 -9.71
C LEU A 450 16.48 4.71 -11.10
N ILE A 451 16.77 5.50 -12.13
CA ILE A 451 16.59 5.13 -13.54
C ILE A 451 17.84 5.51 -14.32
N ALA A 452 18.36 4.58 -15.11
CA ALA A 452 19.47 4.84 -16.02
C ALA A 452 19.10 5.82 -17.12
N SER A 453 20.07 6.58 -17.61
CA SER A 453 19.86 7.50 -18.72
C SER A 453 19.35 6.79 -19.98
N GLY A 454 18.43 7.44 -20.70
CA GLY A 454 17.86 6.90 -21.95
C GLY A 454 16.59 6.04 -21.76
N ILE A 455 16.21 5.68 -20.53
CA ILE A 455 14.93 4.98 -20.27
C ILE A 455 13.81 6.00 -20.18
N GLN A 456 12.71 5.74 -20.88
CA GLN A 456 11.51 6.57 -20.90
C GLN A 456 10.26 5.69 -20.97
N GLY A 457 9.11 6.22 -20.54
CA GLY A 457 7.79 5.57 -20.70
C GLY A 457 7.52 4.44 -19.71
N LEU A 458 8.35 4.27 -18.67
CA LEU A 458 7.96 3.43 -17.54
C LEU A 458 6.87 4.14 -16.72
N VAL A 459 5.95 3.37 -16.16
CA VAL A 459 4.94 3.84 -15.21
C VAL A 459 5.32 3.31 -13.85
N PHE A 460 5.40 4.20 -12.87
CA PHE A 460 5.66 3.86 -11.49
C PHE A 460 4.59 4.48 -10.60
N ASP A 461 3.89 3.65 -9.83
CA ASP A 461 2.91 4.09 -8.83
C ASP A 461 3.47 3.80 -7.44
N PRO A 462 3.83 4.84 -6.67
CA PRO A 462 4.41 4.66 -5.34
C PRO A 462 3.44 4.08 -4.30
N PHE A 463 2.12 4.21 -4.54
CA PHE A 463 1.08 3.74 -3.62
C PHE A 463 0.48 2.39 -3.98
N GLY A 464 1.08 1.72 -4.89
CA GLY A 464 0.91 0.31 -5.17
C GLY A 464 2.19 -0.10 -5.87
N PRO A 465 2.81 -1.20 -5.58
CA PRO A 465 4.13 -1.55 -6.12
C PRO A 465 4.06 -1.83 -7.62
N VAL A 466 3.53 -0.86 -8.37
CA VAL A 466 3.34 -0.91 -9.82
C VAL A 466 4.56 -0.33 -10.49
N LEU A 467 5.27 -1.17 -11.20
CA LEU A 467 6.28 -0.80 -12.17
C LEU A 467 5.89 -1.43 -13.50
N ASP A 468 5.02 -0.76 -14.26
CA ASP A 468 4.62 -1.19 -15.60
C ASP A 468 5.66 -0.71 -16.63
N LEU A 469 6.27 -1.66 -17.30
CA LEU A 469 7.32 -1.46 -18.30
C LEU A 469 6.79 -1.63 -19.74
N THR A 470 5.47 -1.77 -19.92
CA THR A 470 4.82 -2.04 -21.21
C THR A 470 5.15 -0.99 -22.28
N GLU A 471 5.16 0.28 -21.91
CA GLU A 471 5.44 1.40 -22.82
C GLU A 471 6.90 1.89 -22.77
N THR A 472 7.74 1.18 -22.03
CA THR A 472 9.15 1.57 -21.83
C THR A 472 9.93 1.51 -23.14
N THR A 473 10.71 2.56 -23.38
CA THR A 473 11.60 2.71 -24.53
C THR A 473 13.03 2.97 -24.10
N LEU A 474 13.99 2.58 -24.93
CA LEU A 474 15.40 2.93 -24.77
C LEU A 474 15.80 3.93 -25.87
N LYS A 475 16.21 5.13 -25.48
CA LYS A 475 16.94 6.03 -26.38
C LYS A 475 18.38 5.56 -26.45
N LYS A 476 18.80 5.23 -27.65
CA LYS A 476 20.22 4.99 -27.97
C LYS A 476 21.02 6.27 -27.96
#